data_2b48ae14e1d181a5a2e5449298544c26
#
_entry.id   2b48ae14e1d181a5a2e5449298544c26
#
_cell.length_a   1.000
_cell.length_b   1.000
_cell.length_c   1.000
_cell.angle_alpha   90.00
_cell.angle_beta   90.00
_cell.angle_gamma   90.00
#
_symmetry.space_group_name_H-M   'P 1'
#
loop_
_entity.id
_entity.type
_entity.pdbx_description
1 polymer ?
#
loop_
_entity_poly.entity_id
_entity_poly.type
_entity_poly.pdbx_seq_one_letter_code
_entity_poly.pdbx_strand_id
1 'polypeptide(L)'
;MSSPRISSLPAVSAVVSVALNLAFHVVMILLIVAAMFVAMTDPAAASPKKEPPPPPPARATSPSPAVTNEYIHKQFGDNCSLLPGPSQFVADMDDDGVEDLVVAARCKNPMADRADYSFVVVDPYDSFLGYSDIKVTSTFASDEPARKGLCLLIVHGAGADAWRAATPKAKFVLINLPFGTLTVKRMALKKRTVLGVYMEEVGEGDGTSSVVYWDGKKYKYQQLGSTLE
;
A
#
# COMPACT_ATOMS: atom_id res chain seq x y z
N MET A 1 82.37 33.34 1.63
CA MET A 1 82.54 31.92 1.20
C MET A 1 81.39 31.16 1.73
N SER A 2 80.32 30.91 0.89
CA SER A 2 79.13 30.19 1.28
C SER A 2 79.00 28.96 0.39
N SER A 3 79.03 27.80 0.99
CA SER A 3 78.80 26.50 0.31
C SER A 3 77.34 26.25 0.01
N PRO A 4 77.00 25.68 -1.15
CA PRO A 4 75.64 25.29 -1.46
C PRO A 4 75.34 23.95 -0.84
N ARG A 5 74.14 23.84 -0.18
CA ARG A 5 73.55 22.56 0.25
C ARG A 5 72.81 21.91 -0.93
N ILE A 6 73.20 20.71 -1.25
CA ILE A 6 72.55 19.85 -2.19
C ILE A 6 71.39 19.17 -1.44
N SER A 7 70.12 19.47 -1.80
CA SER A 7 68.91 18.78 -1.30
C SER A 7 68.63 17.60 -2.21
N SER A 8 68.72 16.41 -1.65
CA SER A 8 68.49 15.15 -2.30
C SER A 8 67.00 14.78 -2.32
N LEU A 9 66.48 14.48 -3.45
CA LEU A 9 65.37 13.74 -3.97
C LEU A 9 64.45 12.92 -3.00
N PRO A 10 63.14 13.22 -3.01
CA PRO A 10 62.13 12.27 -2.49
C PRO A 10 61.27 11.61 -3.60
N ALA A 11 61.65 11.65 -4.87
CA ALA A 11 60.75 11.20 -5.96
C ALA A 11 60.72 9.68 -6.22
N VAL A 12 61.75 8.94 -5.80
CA VAL A 12 61.87 7.47 -6.12
C VAL A 12 60.97 6.62 -5.20
N SER A 13 60.76 7.02 -3.96
CA SER A 13 59.98 6.22 -2.99
C SER A 13 58.46 6.19 -3.32
N ALA A 14 57.91 7.24 -3.88
CA ALA A 14 56.48 7.30 -4.20
C ALA A 14 56.09 6.41 -5.39
N VAL A 15 56.95 6.30 -6.39
CA VAL A 15 56.69 5.48 -7.59
C VAL A 15 56.71 3.99 -7.28
N VAL A 16 57.60 3.56 -6.42
CA VAL A 16 57.69 2.13 -6.01
C VAL A 16 56.44 1.73 -5.17
N SER A 17 55.96 2.62 -4.32
CA SER A 17 54.76 2.35 -3.49
C SER A 17 53.48 2.22 -4.31
N VAL A 18 53.31 3.02 -5.36
CA VAL A 18 52.15 2.95 -6.26
C VAL A 18 52.15 1.69 -7.11
N ALA A 19 53.35 1.30 -7.64
CA ALA A 19 53.49 0.10 -8.44
C ALA A 19 53.21 -1.18 -7.62
N LEU A 20 53.63 -1.24 -6.37
CA LEU A 20 53.39 -2.37 -5.48
C LEU A 20 51.91 -2.52 -5.11
N ASN A 21 51.25 -1.39 -4.89
CA ASN A 21 49.83 -1.36 -4.57
C ASN A 21 48.96 -1.79 -5.77
N LEU A 22 49.29 -1.38 -6.98
CA LEU A 22 48.61 -1.76 -8.20
C LEU A 22 48.76 -3.25 -8.47
N ALA A 23 49.94 -3.84 -8.30
CA ALA A 23 50.23 -5.26 -8.45
C ALA A 23 49.40 -6.11 -7.46
N PHE A 24 49.27 -5.65 -6.21
CA PHE A 24 48.49 -6.35 -5.20
C PHE A 24 47.00 -6.38 -5.55
N HIS A 25 46.42 -5.29 -6.06
CA HIS A 25 45.02 -5.24 -6.48
C HIS A 25 44.72 -6.15 -7.69
N VAL A 26 45.63 -6.20 -8.65
CA VAL A 26 45.46 -7.06 -9.82
C VAL A 26 45.48 -8.56 -9.41
N VAL A 27 46.38 -8.96 -8.51
CA VAL A 27 46.42 -10.33 -7.99
C VAL A 27 45.16 -10.69 -7.20
N MET A 28 44.64 -9.78 -6.37
CA MET A 28 43.40 -9.99 -5.63
C MET A 28 42.18 -10.14 -6.54
N ILE A 29 42.10 -9.35 -7.61
CA ILE A 29 40.99 -9.44 -8.59
C ILE A 29 41.09 -10.82 -9.33
N LEU A 30 42.27 -11.27 -9.73
CA LEU A 30 42.45 -12.54 -10.39
C LEU A 30 42.10 -13.73 -9.49
N LEU A 31 42.39 -13.67 -8.19
CA LEU A 31 42.00 -14.68 -7.22
C LEU A 31 40.49 -14.75 -7.00
N ILE A 32 39.80 -13.62 -6.98
CA ILE A 32 38.33 -13.55 -6.86
C ILE A 32 37.67 -14.12 -8.10
N VAL A 33 38.16 -13.79 -9.30
CA VAL A 33 37.62 -14.35 -10.55
C VAL A 33 37.84 -15.85 -10.65
N ALA A 34 39.01 -16.36 -10.22
CA ALA A 34 39.29 -17.79 -10.18
C ALA A 34 38.38 -18.53 -9.18
N ALA A 35 38.11 -17.96 -8.03
CA ALA A 35 37.19 -18.53 -7.04
C ALA A 35 35.74 -18.59 -7.55
N MET A 36 35.30 -17.62 -8.36
CA MET A 36 33.94 -17.63 -8.97
C MET A 36 33.83 -18.72 -10.06
N PHE A 37 34.90 -19.08 -10.77
CA PHE A 37 34.86 -20.12 -11.81
C PHE A 37 34.80 -21.54 -11.25
N VAL A 38 35.36 -21.81 -10.08
CA VAL A 38 35.32 -23.13 -9.44
C VAL A 38 33.94 -23.48 -8.88
N ALA A 39 33.09 -22.46 -8.59
CA ALA A 39 31.73 -22.66 -8.07
C ALA A 39 30.68 -23.04 -9.15
N MET A 40 31.06 -23.15 -10.42
CA MET A 40 30.13 -23.43 -11.53
C MET A 40 30.19 -24.87 -12.08
N THR A 41 30.90 -25.78 -11.44
CA THR A 41 30.99 -27.16 -11.90
C THR A 41 30.50 -28.20 -10.86
N ASP A 42 29.28 -27.99 -10.35
CA ASP A 42 28.54 -29.08 -9.73
C ASP A 42 27.66 -29.75 -10.79
N PRO A 43 27.82 -31.05 -11.07
CA PRO A 43 26.87 -31.75 -11.91
C PRO A 43 25.55 -31.87 -11.17
N ALA A 44 24.56 -31.18 -11.68
CA ALA A 44 23.19 -31.21 -11.18
C ALA A 44 22.67 -32.64 -11.12
N ALA A 45 22.70 -33.25 -9.93
CA ALA A 45 21.82 -34.35 -9.62
C ALA A 45 20.39 -33.80 -9.68
N ALA A 46 19.64 -34.20 -10.70
CA ALA A 46 18.24 -33.87 -10.86
C ALA A 46 17.46 -34.43 -9.67
N SER A 47 17.23 -33.60 -8.65
CA SER A 47 16.25 -33.90 -7.62
C SER A 47 14.87 -33.93 -8.27
N PRO A 48 14.02 -34.93 -8.00
CA PRO A 48 12.67 -34.96 -8.53
C PRO A 48 11.92 -33.69 -8.08
N LYS A 49 11.48 -32.92 -9.06
CA LYS A 49 10.69 -31.69 -8.87
C LYS A 49 9.46 -32.06 -8.08
N LYS A 50 9.45 -31.75 -6.78
CA LYS A 50 8.29 -31.95 -5.92
C LYS A 50 7.20 -31.03 -6.46
N GLU A 51 6.18 -31.64 -7.02
CA GLU A 51 4.99 -30.94 -7.50
C GLU A 51 4.45 -30.06 -6.36
N PRO A 52 4.20 -28.78 -6.58
CA PRO A 52 3.63 -27.95 -5.53
C PRO A 52 2.30 -28.56 -5.07
N PRO A 53 2.01 -28.59 -3.76
CA PRO A 53 0.75 -29.11 -3.27
C PRO A 53 -0.39 -28.38 -3.97
N PRO A 54 -1.48 -29.09 -4.31
CA PRO A 54 -2.64 -28.47 -4.94
C PRO A 54 -3.11 -27.29 -4.05
N PRO A 55 -3.51 -26.16 -4.67
CA PRO A 55 -4.01 -25.02 -3.90
C PRO A 55 -5.15 -25.52 -3.01
N PRO A 56 -5.23 -25.07 -1.75
CA PRO A 56 -6.30 -25.44 -0.87
C PRO A 56 -7.64 -25.12 -1.57
N PRO A 57 -8.66 -25.98 -1.45
CA PRO A 57 -9.94 -25.78 -2.10
C PRO A 57 -10.43 -24.38 -1.72
N ALA A 58 -10.78 -23.59 -2.74
CA ALA A 58 -11.37 -22.27 -2.54
C ALA A 58 -12.53 -22.44 -1.55
N ARG A 59 -12.41 -21.81 -0.40
CA ARG A 59 -13.45 -21.82 0.64
C ARG A 59 -14.73 -21.33 -0.05
N ALA A 60 -15.73 -22.20 -0.16
CA ALA A 60 -17.01 -21.83 -0.73
C ALA A 60 -17.52 -20.63 0.08
N THR A 61 -17.46 -19.45 -0.52
CA THR A 61 -18.02 -18.23 0.04
C THR A 61 -19.54 -18.41 0.08
N SER A 62 -20.05 -18.76 1.26
CA SER A 62 -21.47 -18.54 1.53
C SER A 62 -21.78 -17.08 1.22
N PRO A 63 -22.90 -16.76 0.55
CA PRO A 63 -23.22 -15.37 0.27
C PRO A 63 -23.22 -14.60 1.59
N SER A 64 -22.29 -13.67 1.71
CA SER A 64 -22.21 -12.81 2.90
C SER A 64 -23.52 -12.04 3.00
N PRO A 65 -24.20 -12.01 4.15
CA PRO A 65 -25.43 -11.26 4.27
C PRO A 65 -25.19 -9.82 3.85
N ALA A 66 -26.13 -9.28 3.06
CA ALA A 66 -26.03 -7.92 2.56
C ALA A 66 -25.95 -6.93 3.75
N VAL A 67 -25.03 -5.99 3.66
CA VAL A 67 -24.94 -4.89 4.64
C VAL A 67 -26.18 -4.01 4.51
N THR A 68 -26.75 -3.61 5.62
CA THR A 68 -27.96 -2.78 5.67
C THR A 68 -27.64 -1.39 6.21
N ASN A 69 -28.50 -0.42 5.93
CA ASN A 69 -28.41 0.91 6.55
C ASN A 69 -28.48 0.84 8.08
N GLU A 70 -29.26 -0.09 8.63
CA GLU A 70 -29.32 -0.32 10.08
C GLU A 70 -27.94 -0.66 10.65
N TYR A 71 -27.21 -1.56 9.98
CA TYR A 71 -25.82 -1.86 10.37
C TYR A 71 -24.93 -0.61 10.29
N ILE A 72 -25.03 0.17 9.22
CA ILE A 72 -24.24 1.39 9.06
C ILE A 72 -24.55 2.41 10.14
N HIS A 73 -25.83 2.67 10.43
CA HIS A 73 -26.24 3.58 11.51
C HIS A 73 -25.73 3.13 12.88
N LYS A 74 -25.77 1.81 13.14
CA LYS A 74 -25.22 1.24 14.37
C LYS A 74 -23.70 1.46 14.49
N GLN A 75 -22.95 1.41 13.39
CA GLN A 75 -21.49 1.48 13.40
C GLN A 75 -20.94 2.90 13.22
N PHE A 76 -21.64 3.78 12.49
CA PHE A 76 -21.14 5.09 12.05
C PHE A 76 -22.09 6.25 12.35
N GLY A 77 -23.27 6.01 12.90
CA GLY A 77 -24.29 7.02 13.16
C GLY A 77 -25.17 7.33 11.95
N ASP A 78 -26.22 8.10 12.20
CA ASP A 78 -27.27 8.42 11.22
C ASP A 78 -26.83 9.40 10.12
N ASN A 79 -25.63 9.98 10.26
CA ASN A 79 -25.07 10.86 9.24
C ASN A 79 -24.58 10.13 7.99
N CYS A 80 -24.40 8.80 8.06
CA CYS A 80 -23.92 7.98 6.95
C CYS A 80 -25.00 7.00 6.48
N SER A 81 -25.10 6.82 5.17
CA SER A 81 -26.02 5.86 4.54
C SER A 81 -25.34 5.16 3.35
N LEU A 82 -25.74 3.91 3.10
CA LEU A 82 -25.24 3.13 1.96
C LEU A 82 -25.61 3.79 0.64
N LEU A 83 -24.69 3.73 -0.31
CA LEU A 83 -25.04 3.99 -1.70
C LEU A 83 -25.82 2.79 -2.29
N PRO A 84 -26.81 3.07 -3.16
CA PRO A 84 -27.50 1.99 -3.88
C PRO A 84 -26.53 1.27 -4.85
N GLY A 85 -26.67 -0.04 -4.97
CA GLY A 85 -25.91 -0.88 -5.90
C GLY A 85 -24.85 -1.77 -5.24
N PRO A 86 -24.08 -2.52 -6.03
CA PRO A 86 -23.06 -3.45 -5.53
C PRO A 86 -21.80 -2.70 -5.09
N SER A 87 -21.87 -2.08 -3.92
CA SER A 87 -20.80 -1.23 -3.39
C SER A 87 -20.26 -1.76 -2.08
N GLN A 88 -20.34 -3.08 -1.86
CA GLN A 88 -19.84 -3.73 -0.66
C GLN A 88 -18.85 -4.85 -1.00
N PHE A 89 -17.77 -4.92 -0.26
CA PHE A 89 -16.72 -5.92 -0.40
C PHE A 89 -16.36 -6.45 0.98
N VAL A 90 -16.17 -7.77 1.05
CA VAL A 90 -15.66 -8.45 2.25
C VAL A 90 -14.34 -9.09 1.89
N ALA A 91 -13.29 -8.66 2.57
CA ALA A 91 -11.93 -9.13 2.36
C ALA A 91 -11.04 -8.74 3.56
N ASP A 92 -9.94 -9.43 3.77
CA ASP A 92 -8.95 -9.10 4.78
C ASP A 92 -8.08 -7.92 4.28
N MET A 93 -8.48 -6.70 4.63
CA MET A 93 -7.85 -5.46 4.15
C MET A 93 -6.54 -5.12 4.85
N ASP A 94 -6.36 -5.60 6.09
CA ASP A 94 -5.20 -5.28 6.92
C ASP A 94 -4.23 -6.45 7.11
N ASP A 95 -4.51 -7.59 6.44
CA ASP A 95 -3.67 -8.81 6.39
C ASP A 95 -3.49 -9.46 7.76
N ASP A 96 -4.55 -9.42 8.59
CA ASP A 96 -4.56 -10.03 9.94
C ASP A 96 -5.27 -11.39 9.99
N GLY A 97 -5.82 -11.85 8.87
CA GLY A 97 -6.52 -13.12 8.73
C GLY A 97 -8.00 -13.05 9.08
N VAL A 98 -8.54 -11.88 9.39
CA VAL A 98 -9.95 -11.65 9.71
C VAL A 98 -10.63 -10.91 8.56
N GLU A 99 -11.87 -11.25 8.24
CA GLU A 99 -12.62 -10.55 7.20
C GLU A 99 -13.03 -9.15 7.64
N ASP A 100 -12.71 -8.16 6.83
CA ASP A 100 -13.11 -6.77 6.93
C ASP A 100 -14.26 -6.46 5.98
N LEU A 101 -14.88 -5.31 6.19
CA LEU A 101 -15.94 -4.80 5.34
C LEU A 101 -15.51 -3.46 4.73
N VAL A 102 -15.70 -3.31 3.42
CA VAL A 102 -15.58 -2.05 2.69
C VAL A 102 -16.90 -1.76 2.01
N VAL A 103 -17.48 -0.58 2.26
CA VAL A 103 -18.72 -0.15 1.60
C VAL A 103 -18.62 1.28 1.12
N ALA A 104 -19.21 1.54 -0.05
CA ALA A 104 -19.45 2.88 -0.51
C ALA A 104 -20.69 3.46 0.18
N ALA A 105 -20.55 4.68 0.66
CA ALA A 105 -21.58 5.36 1.42
C ALA A 105 -21.64 6.86 1.11
N ARG A 106 -22.65 7.49 1.63
CA ARG A 106 -22.78 8.95 1.66
C ARG A 106 -22.92 9.41 3.09
N CYS A 107 -22.02 10.28 3.53
CA CYS A 107 -22.06 10.89 4.85
C CYS A 107 -22.32 12.38 4.74
N LYS A 108 -23.24 12.92 5.56
CA LYS A 108 -23.53 14.37 5.59
C LYS A 108 -22.43 15.13 6.31
N ASN A 109 -22.02 14.64 7.48
CA ASN A 109 -20.94 15.21 8.28
C ASN A 109 -20.25 14.10 9.08
N PRO A 110 -19.21 13.45 8.54
CA PRO A 110 -18.53 12.36 9.24
C PRO A 110 -17.79 12.81 10.50
N MET A 111 -17.57 14.12 10.70
CA MET A 111 -16.91 14.60 11.91
C MET A 111 -17.84 14.66 13.12
N ALA A 112 -19.16 14.77 12.92
CA ALA A 112 -20.11 14.92 14.01
C ALA A 112 -20.15 13.69 14.92
N ASP A 113 -20.19 12.51 14.35
CA ASP A 113 -20.46 11.26 15.08
C ASP A 113 -19.19 10.46 15.43
N ARG A 114 -18.01 10.92 15.00
CA ARG A 114 -16.77 10.16 15.11
C ARG A 114 -16.40 9.73 16.54
N ALA A 115 -16.68 10.57 17.52
CA ALA A 115 -16.36 10.30 18.90
C ALA A 115 -17.34 9.29 19.53
N ASP A 116 -18.63 9.47 19.27
CA ASP A 116 -19.70 8.63 19.82
C ASP A 116 -19.64 7.20 19.26
N TYR A 117 -19.29 7.07 18.00
CA TYR A 117 -19.18 5.78 17.31
C TYR A 117 -17.74 5.27 17.18
N SER A 118 -16.75 5.99 17.72
CA SER A 118 -15.34 5.56 17.78
C SER A 118 -14.77 5.16 16.40
N PHE A 119 -14.94 5.99 15.38
CA PHE A 119 -14.29 5.80 14.08
C PHE A 119 -13.29 6.91 13.76
N VAL A 120 -12.37 6.63 12.87
CA VAL A 120 -11.35 7.56 12.39
C VAL A 120 -11.74 8.09 11.03
N VAL A 121 -11.81 9.41 10.89
CA VAL A 121 -11.97 10.05 9.57
C VAL A 121 -10.59 10.24 8.96
N VAL A 122 -10.43 9.81 7.73
CA VAL A 122 -9.17 9.85 6.97
C VAL A 122 -9.42 10.52 5.64
N ASP A 123 -8.53 11.45 5.28
CA ASP A 123 -8.45 12.00 3.93
C ASP A 123 -7.14 11.51 3.28
N PRO A 124 -7.17 10.37 2.59
CA PRO A 124 -5.96 9.81 2.01
C PRO A 124 -5.46 10.62 0.82
N TYR A 125 -6.32 11.34 0.11
CA TYR A 125 -5.97 12.19 -1.01
C TYR A 125 -5.22 13.46 -0.56
N ASP A 126 -5.74 14.18 0.43
CA ASP A 126 -5.05 15.32 1.03
C ASP A 126 -3.70 14.91 1.64
N SER A 127 -3.66 13.75 2.30
CA SER A 127 -2.41 13.19 2.81
C SER A 127 -1.39 12.86 1.71
N PHE A 128 -1.84 12.45 0.53
CA PHE A 128 -1.00 12.23 -0.65
C PHE A 128 -0.42 13.54 -1.19
N LEU A 129 -1.20 14.62 -1.17
CA LEU A 129 -0.75 15.97 -1.55
C LEU A 129 0.13 16.65 -0.49
N GLY A 130 0.36 16.02 0.66
CA GLY A 130 1.24 16.53 1.72
C GLY A 130 0.53 17.34 2.81
N TYR A 131 -0.80 17.39 2.80
CA TYR A 131 -1.55 18.00 3.89
C TYR A 131 -1.69 17.00 5.06
N SER A 132 -1.36 17.45 6.27
CA SER A 132 -1.35 16.58 7.46
C SER A 132 -2.64 16.62 8.28
N ASP A 133 -3.40 17.71 8.20
CA ASP A 133 -4.59 17.91 9.00
C ASP A 133 -5.85 17.86 8.16
N ILE A 134 -6.81 17.04 8.59
CA ILE A 134 -8.13 16.97 7.98
C ILE A 134 -8.93 18.20 8.40
N LYS A 135 -8.96 19.19 7.55
CA LYS A 135 -9.91 20.31 7.68
C LYS A 135 -11.22 19.91 7.01
N VAL A 136 -11.98 19.06 7.68
CA VAL A 136 -13.28 18.67 7.16
C VAL A 136 -14.23 19.84 7.31
N THR A 137 -14.55 20.44 6.18
CA THR A 137 -15.66 21.39 6.07
C THR A 137 -16.96 20.61 5.84
N SER A 138 -18.09 21.26 5.96
CA SER A 138 -19.42 20.67 5.70
C SER A 138 -19.60 20.19 4.25
N THR A 139 -18.69 20.53 3.38
CA THR A 139 -18.67 20.12 1.96
C THR A 139 -17.50 19.20 1.71
N PHE A 140 -17.78 17.89 1.56
CA PHE A 140 -16.76 16.95 1.12
C PHE A 140 -16.58 17.05 -0.38
N ALA A 141 -15.35 17.31 -0.81
CA ALA A 141 -14.77 17.13 -2.11
C ALA A 141 -15.47 17.80 -3.30
N SER A 142 -16.75 18.04 -3.30
CA SER A 142 -17.42 18.54 -4.49
C SER A 142 -18.76 19.19 -4.16
N ASP A 143 -19.04 20.34 -4.78
CA ASP A 143 -20.37 20.93 -4.81
C ASP A 143 -21.31 20.19 -5.76
N GLU A 144 -20.79 19.29 -6.57
CA GLU A 144 -21.57 18.45 -7.48
C GLU A 144 -22.44 17.47 -6.67
N PRO A 145 -23.78 17.50 -6.84
CA PRO A 145 -24.69 16.67 -6.05
C PRO A 145 -24.40 15.16 -6.12
N ALA A 146 -23.90 14.68 -7.25
CA ALA A 146 -23.57 13.27 -7.45
C ALA A 146 -22.38 12.83 -6.57
N ARG A 147 -21.42 13.70 -6.33
CA ARG A 147 -20.18 13.45 -5.58
C ARG A 147 -20.23 13.91 -4.14
N LYS A 148 -21.17 14.78 -3.81
CA LYS A 148 -21.27 15.39 -2.47
C LYS A 148 -21.43 14.32 -1.39
N GLY A 149 -20.53 14.33 -0.42
CA GLY A 149 -20.55 13.45 0.73
C GLY A 149 -20.19 11.98 0.44
N LEU A 150 -19.66 11.66 -0.77
CA LEU A 150 -19.17 10.32 -1.05
C LEU A 150 -18.03 9.95 -0.10
N CYS A 151 -18.08 8.74 0.43
CA CYS A 151 -17.04 8.19 1.31
C CYS A 151 -16.98 6.67 1.21
N LEU A 152 -15.86 6.10 1.62
CA LEU A 152 -15.74 4.67 1.88
C LEU A 152 -15.79 4.46 3.39
N LEU A 153 -16.68 3.59 3.83
CA LEU A 153 -16.70 3.09 5.20
C LEU A 153 -15.96 1.77 5.25
N ILE A 154 -15.02 1.66 6.17
CA ILE A 154 -14.24 0.43 6.35
C ILE A 154 -14.35 0.01 7.81
N VAL A 155 -14.66 -1.26 8.00
CA VAL A 155 -14.72 -1.91 9.32
C VAL A 155 -13.68 -3.01 9.33
N HIS A 156 -12.61 -2.87 10.12
CA HIS A 156 -11.69 -3.96 10.38
C HIS A 156 -12.32 -4.93 11.37
N GLY A 157 -12.40 -6.17 10.98
CA GLY A 157 -13.04 -7.23 11.73
C GLY A 157 -12.33 -7.58 13.04
N ALA A 158 -13.03 -8.30 13.91
CA ALA A 158 -12.49 -8.80 15.15
C ALA A 158 -12.98 -10.22 15.46
N GLY A 159 -12.07 -11.13 15.73
CA GLY A 159 -12.39 -12.49 16.15
C GLY A 159 -13.18 -13.30 15.13
N ALA A 160 -14.00 -14.24 15.60
CA ALA A 160 -14.74 -15.17 14.76
C ALA A 160 -15.90 -14.51 13.98
N ASP A 161 -16.45 -13.42 14.51
CA ASP A 161 -17.55 -12.69 13.89
C ASP A 161 -17.07 -11.71 12.81
N ALA A 162 -15.76 -11.53 12.69
CA ALA A 162 -15.13 -10.68 11.69
C ALA A 162 -15.70 -9.25 11.73
N TRP A 163 -16.04 -8.66 10.59
CA TRP A 163 -16.62 -7.31 10.53
C TRP A 163 -18.00 -7.19 11.23
N ARG A 164 -18.66 -8.32 11.52
CA ARG A 164 -19.96 -8.39 12.22
C ARG A 164 -19.82 -8.30 13.73
N ALA A 165 -18.59 -8.34 14.25
CA ALA A 165 -18.34 -8.26 15.70
C ALA A 165 -19.04 -7.03 16.30
N ALA A 166 -19.60 -7.21 17.49
CA ALA A 166 -20.24 -6.11 18.21
C ALA A 166 -19.29 -4.93 18.44
N THR A 167 -18.01 -5.26 18.64
CA THR A 167 -16.90 -4.29 18.74
C THR A 167 -15.84 -4.68 17.72
N PRO A 168 -15.82 -4.05 16.54
CA PRO A 168 -14.79 -4.29 15.54
C PRO A 168 -13.44 -3.75 16.01
N LYS A 169 -12.36 -4.23 15.39
CA LYS A 169 -10.98 -3.84 15.68
C LYS A 169 -10.73 -2.34 15.44
N ALA A 170 -11.22 -1.84 14.32
CA ALA A 170 -11.14 -0.43 13.96
C ALA A 170 -12.21 -0.08 12.93
N LYS A 171 -12.56 1.21 12.86
CA LYS A 171 -13.51 1.76 11.88
C LYS A 171 -12.95 3.01 11.26
N PHE A 172 -13.12 3.16 9.93
CA PHE A 172 -12.61 4.29 9.18
C PHE A 172 -13.69 4.84 8.26
N VAL A 173 -13.71 6.16 8.13
CA VAL A 173 -14.48 6.90 7.13
C VAL A 173 -13.46 7.62 6.24
N LEU A 174 -13.28 7.13 5.01
CA LEU A 174 -12.38 7.73 4.04
C LEU A 174 -13.17 8.72 3.18
N ILE A 175 -12.75 9.96 3.19
CA ILE A 175 -13.42 11.07 2.52
C ILE A 175 -12.61 11.59 1.34
N ASN A 176 -13.22 12.46 0.54
CA ASN A 176 -12.58 13.17 -0.58
C ASN A 176 -11.98 12.23 -1.66
N LEU A 177 -12.58 11.04 -1.80
CA LEU A 177 -12.20 10.07 -2.82
C LEU A 177 -13.16 10.18 -4.00
N PRO A 178 -12.67 10.59 -5.18
CA PRO A 178 -13.49 10.59 -6.38
C PRO A 178 -13.64 9.13 -6.89
N PHE A 179 -14.85 8.60 -6.89
CA PHE A 179 -15.11 7.28 -7.45
C PHE A 179 -16.50 7.18 -8.07
N GLY A 180 -16.55 6.47 -9.20
CA GLY A 180 -17.79 5.99 -9.82
C GLY A 180 -17.93 4.49 -9.65
N THR A 181 -16.88 3.73 -9.97
CA THR A 181 -16.80 2.29 -9.78
C THR A 181 -15.73 1.92 -8.76
N LEU A 182 -16.00 0.84 -8.03
CA LEU A 182 -15.09 0.30 -7.02
C LEU A 182 -14.80 -1.17 -7.30
N THR A 183 -13.54 -1.57 -7.13
CA THR A 183 -13.15 -2.98 -7.11
C THR A 183 -12.08 -3.22 -6.06
N VAL A 184 -12.07 -4.39 -5.43
CA VAL A 184 -11.03 -4.80 -4.49
C VAL A 184 -10.13 -5.82 -5.17
N LYS A 185 -8.84 -5.52 -5.27
CA LYS A 185 -7.85 -6.37 -5.95
C LYS A 185 -6.53 -6.37 -5.17
N ARG A 186 -5.73 -7.42 -5.36
CA ARG A 186 -4.37 -7.48 -4.84
C ARG A 186 -3.47 -6.51 -5.60
N MET A 187 -2.62 -5.80 -4.86
CA MET A 187 -1.57 -4.94 -5.43
C MET A 187 -0.22 -5.29 -4.82
N ALA A 188 0.82 -5.21 -5.62
CA ALA A 188 2.19 -5.40 -5.17
C ALA A 188 2.74 -4.08 -4.60
N LEU A 189 3.18 -4.09 -3.36
CA LEU A 189 4.06 -3.09 -2.79
C LEU A 189 5.50 -3.63 -2.79
N LYS A 190 6.50 -2.75 -2.60
CA LYS A 190 7.93 -3.14 -2.73
C LYS A 190 8.32 -4.45 -2.04
N LYS A 191 7.70 -4.82 -0.91
CA LYS A 191 8.07 -5.99 -0.10
C LYS A 191 6.91 -6.91 0.26
N ARG A 192 5.68 -6.57 -0.12
CA ARG A 192 4.48 -7.34 0.23
C ARG A 192 3.37 -7.12 -0.80
N THR A 193 2.41 -8.01 -0.80
CA THR A 193 1.16 -7.84 -1.53
C THR A 193 0.07 -7.44 -0.53
N VAL A 194 -0.73 -6.45 -0.86
CA VAL A 194 -1.85 -5.97 -0.04
C VAL A 194 -3.13 -5.95 -0.88
N LEU A 195 -4.28 -5.83 -0.22
CA LEU A 195 -5.51 -5.50 -0.91
C LEU A 195 -5.63 -3.99 -1.07
N GLY A 196 -6.08 -3.56 -2.24
CA GLY A 196 -6.39 -2.18 -2.54
C GLY A 196 -7.82 -2.04 -3.04
N VAL A 197 -8.48 -0.96 -2.66
CA VAL A 197 -9.75 -0.52 -3.21
C VAL A 197 -9.43 0.35 -4.41
N TYR A 198 -9.61 -0.20 -5.61
CA TYR A 198 -9.42 0.50 -6.87
C TYR A 198 -10.67 1.29 -7.20
N MET A 199 -10.46 2.52 -7.61
CA MET A 199 -11.49 3.49 -7.93
C MET A 199 -11.30 3.97 -9.36
N GLU A 200 -12.37 3.95 -10.13
CA GLU A 200 -12.43 4.59 -11.44
C GLU A 200 -13.30 5.83 -11.31
N GLU A 201 -12.76 6.97 -11.67
CA GLU A 201 -13.48 8.23 -11.65
C GLU A 201 -14.43 8.30 -12.84
N VAL A 202 -15.65 8.75 -12.60
CA VAL A 202 -16.60 9.10 -13.66
C VAL A 202 -16.43 10.58 -13.95
N GLY A 203 -15.90 10.91 -15.12
CA GLY A 203 -15.69 12.29 -15.58
C GLY A 203 -15.77 12.40 -17.08
N GLU A 204 -15.92 13.61 -17.60
CA GLU A 204 -15.77 13.94 -19.02
C GLU A 204 -14.28 13.84 -19.38
N GLY A 205 -13.86 12.68 -19.81
CA GLY A 205 -12.47 12.40 -20.18
C GLY A 205 -12.01 11.12 -19.51
N ASP A 206 -11.07 10.49 -20.15
CA ASP A 206 -10.54 9.18 -19.84
C ASP A 206 -10.30 8.97 -18.35
N GLY A 207 -10.98 7.97 -17.81
CA GLY A 207 -11.07 7.72 -16.38
C GLY A 207 -9.70 7.62 -15.70
N THR A 208 -9.43 8.53 -14.80
CA THR A 208 -8.30 8.39 -13.88
C THR A 208 -8.57 7.25 -12.93
N SER A 209 -7.63 6.32 -12.87
CA SER A 209 -7.68 5.24 -11.91
C SER A 209 -6.83 5.57 -10.70
N SER A 210 -7.35 5.24 -9.54
CA SER A 210 -6.62 5.38 -8.29
C SER A 210 -6.87 4.19 -7.36
N VAL A 211 -6.08 4.07 -6.32
CA VAL A 211 -6.20 2.99 -5.34
C VAL A 211 -5.99 3.51 -3.92
N VAL A 212 -6.80 3.02 -3.01
CA VAL A 212 -6.62 3.20 -1.58
C VAL A 212 -6.26 1.86 -0.95
N TYR A 213 -5.26 1.83 -0.09
CA TYR A 213 -4.77 0.61 0.55
C TYR A 213 -4.28 0.86 1.97
N TRP A 214 -4.29 -0.20 2.78
CA TRP A 214 -3.74 -0.16 4.14
C TRP A 214 -2.22 -0.38 4.13
N ASP A 215 -1.45 0.55 4.69
CA ASP A 215 0.01 0.43 4.73
C ASP A 215 0.55 -0.29 5.98
N GLY A 216 -0.33 -0.76 6.85
CA GLY A 216 -0.05 -1.35 8.15
C GLY A 216 -0.28 -0.37 9.31
N LYS A 217 -0.54 0.91 9.02
CA LYS A 217 -0.79 1.95 10.03
C LYS A 217 -1.94 2.87 9.67
N LYS A 218 -2.11 3.17 8.37
CA LYS A 218 -3.14 4.07 7.86
C LYS A 218 -3.51 3.75 6.42
N TYR A 219 -4.66 4.22 5.99
CA TYR A 219 -5.05 4.20 4.59
C TYR A 219 -4.26 5.24 3.80
N LYS A 220 -3.76 4.83 2.63
CA LYS A 220 -3.02 5.67 1.69
C LYS A 220 -3.68 5.68 0.34
N TYR A 221 -3.56 6.79 -0.35
CA TYR A 221 -3.99 6.99 -1.74
C TYR A 221 -2.78 6.89 -2.68
N GLN A 222 -3.02 6.32 -3.85
CA GLN A 222 -2.06 6.31 -4.95
C GLN A 222 -2.81 6.50 -6.26
N GLN A 223 -2.41 7.47 -7.05
CA GLN A 223 -2.88 7.64 -8.42
C GLN A 223 -2.17 6.64 -9.33
N LEU A 224 -2.92 5.99 -10.23
CA LEU A 224 -2.42 4.94 -11.12
C LEU A 224 -2.20 5.42 -12.57
N GLY A 225 -2.50 6.67 -12.86
CA GLY A 225 -2.44 7.26 -14.19
C GLY A 225 -3.81 7.28 -14.89
N SER A 226 -3.89 8.02 -15.98
CA SER A 226 -5.03 7.96 -16.89
C SER A 226 -4.84 6.80 -17.87
N THR A 227 -5.92 6.17 -18.25
CA THR A 227 -5.94 5.08 -19.28
C THR A 227 -5.74 5.60 -20.70
N LEU A 228 -5.14 6.79 -20.86
CA LEU A 228 -4.74 7.36 -22.13
C LEU A 228 -3.32 6.88 -22.51
N GLU A 229 -3.22 5.68 -23.05
CA GLU A 229 -2.17 5.29 -23.99
C GLU A 229 -2.79 4.54 -25.17
#